data_74373d4c131761cf7e04da361b8616a7
#
_entry.id   74373d4c131761cf7e04da361b8616a7
#
_cell.length_a   1.000
_cell.length_b   1.000
_cell.length_c   1.000
_cell.angle_alpha   90.00
_cell.angle_beta   90.00
_cell.angle_gamma   90.00
#
_symmetry.space_group_name_H-M   'P 1'
#
loop_
_entity.id
_entity.type
_entity.pdbx_description
1 polymer ?
#
loop_
_entity_poly.entity_id
_entity_poly.type
_entity_poly.pdbx_seq_one_letter_code
_entity_poly.pdbx_strand_id
1 'polypeptide(L)'
;SPVYTIKTNVLGIINLLELAVKNNAKLMQFSTSEVYGNPLEHPQTERYFGNVNPIGIRSCYDEGKRCAETLCFDYMREYGARIKVIRIFNTYGPNMSMDDGRVVSNFIVQALNGENITIYGDGSQTRSFCYVDDLVEGIVRVMATSDEVHGPVNLGNPEEFTIKELADMVVSMIDTDSRIEYVELPSDDPVRRRPDISLAARIADGWKPEVHLSEGITNTIKYFKDIL
;
A
#
# COMPACT_ATOMS: atom_id res chain seq x y z
N SER A 1 -4.40 2.91 -18.44
CA SER A 1 -5.44 2.18 -19.19
C SER A 1 -6.03 1.07 -18.32
N PRO A 2 -7.32 1.11 -17.96
CA PRO A 2 -7.96 0.11 -17.11
C PRO A 2 -7.86 -1.32 -17.63
N VAL A 3 -8.08 -1.51 -18.93
CA VAL A 3 -7.99 -2.84 -19.56
C VAL A 3 -6.55 -3.38 -19.51
N TYR A 4 -5.57 -2.53 -19.69
CA TYR A 4 -4.16 -2.93 -19.55
C TYR A 4 -3.84 -3.32 -18.10
N THR A 5 -4.31 -2.55 -17.12
CA THR A 5 -4.09 -2.83 -15.70
C THR A 5 -4.62 -4.20 -15.30
N ILE A 6 -5.88 -4.54 -15.62
CA ILE A 6 -6.45 -5.83 -15.24
C ILE A 6 -5.75 -6.99 -15.97
N LYS A 7 -5.45 -6.84 -17.27
CA LYS A 7 -4.71 -7.85 -18.03
C LYS A 7 -3.32 -8.11 -17.46
N THR A 8 -2.59 -7.06 -17.11
CA THR A 8 -1.25 -7.19 -16.51
C THR A 8 -1.31 -7.92 -15.17
N ASN A 9 -2.28 -7.58 -14.31
CA ASN A 9 -2.44 -8.27 -13.04
C ASN A 9 -2.79 -9.76 -13.23
N VAL A 10 -3.73 -10.10 -14.11
CA VAL A 10 -4.24 -11.46 -14.26
C VAL A 10 -3.28 -12.33 -15.09
N LEU A 11 -2.91 -11.90 -16.30
CA LEU A 11 -2.01 -12.68 -17.16
C LEU A 11 -0.59 -12.72 -16.62
N GLY A 12 -0.13 -11.62 -16.00
CA GLY A 12 1.20 -11.55 -15.40
C GLY A 12 1.36 -12.55 -14.27
N ILE A 13 0.39 -12.65 -13.37
CA ILE A 13 0.48 -13.61 -12.26
C ILE A 13 0.37 -15.07 -12.76
N ILE A 14 -0.45 -15.36 -13.77
CA ILE A 14 -0.53 -16.71 -14.36
C ILE A 14 0.85 -17.13 -14.88
N ASN A 15 1.50 -16.29 -15.71
CA ASN A 15 2.81 -16.59 -16.24
C ASN A 15 3.87 -16.83 -15.15
N LEU A 16 3.82 -16.02 -14.07
CA LEU A 16 4.76 -16.16 -12.95
C LEU A 16 4.49 -17.42 -12.11
N LEU A 17 3.23 -17.80 -11.92
CA LEU A 17 2.85 -19.03 -11.22
C LEU A 17 3.26 -20.28 -12.01
N GLU A 18 3.02 -20.30 -13.33
CA GLU A 18 3.50 -21.39 -14.21
C GLU A 18 5.02 -21.53 -14.15
N LEU A 19 5.74 -20.39 -14.20
CA LEU A 19 7.20 -20.39 -14.08
C LEU A 19 7.66 -20.88 -12.70
N ALA A 20 6.99 -20.47 -11.64
CA ALA A 20 7.29 -20.88 -10.26
C ALA A 20 7.07 -22.38 -10.06
N VAL A 21 5.96 -22.93 -10.54
CA VAL A 21 5.68 -24.38 -10.50
C VAL A 21 6.73 -25.16 -11.27
N LYS A 22 7.02 -24.75 -12.52
CA LYS A 22 8.02 -25.40 -13.37
C LYS A 22 9.42 -25.48 -12.74
N ASN A 23 9.80 -24.45 -11.98
CA ASN A 23 11.13 -24.35 -11.38
C ASN A 23 11.15 -24.69 -9.87
N ASN A 24 10.05 -25.16 -9.30
CA ASN A 24 9.88 -25.35 -7.85
C ASN A 24 10.30 -24.10 -7.03
N ALA A 25 10.03 -22.93 -7.57
CA ALA A 25 10.37 -21.66 -6.93
C ALA A 25 9.26 -21.18 -6.00
N LYS A 26 9.64 -20.44 -4.95
CA LYS A 26 8.69 -19.74 -4.07
C LYS A 26 8.33 -18.39 -4.73
N LEU A 27 7.04 -18.09 -4.82
CA LEU A 27 6.53 -16.85 -5.38
C LEU A 27 5.82 -16.04 -4.30
N MET A 28 6.17 -14.75 -4.17
CA MET A 28 5.43 -13.81 -3.34
C MET A 28 4.59 -12.89 -4.20
N GLN A 29 3.28 -12.94 -4.02
CA GLN A 29 2.33 -12.01 -4.63
C GLN A 29 2.22 -10.74 -3.77
N PHE A 30 2.61 -9.61 -4.34
CA PHE A 30 2.38 -8.30 -3.77
C PHE A 30 0.97 -7.86 -4.09
N SER A 31 0.07 -8.17 -3.14
CA SER A 31 -1.30 -7.68 -3.15
C SER A 31 -1.38 -6.32 -2.45
N THR A 32 -2.56 -5.85 -2.16
CA THR A 32 -2.80 -4.48 -1.71
C THR A 32 -3.94 -4.41 -0.72
N SER A 33 -3.97 -3.38 0.11
CA SER A 33 -5.14 -3.06 0.94
C SER A 33 -6.38 -2.68 0.13
N GLU A 34 -6.23 -2.38 -1.18
CA GLU A 34 -7.36 -2.10 -2.08
C GLU A 34 -8.31 -3.31 -2.25
N VAL A 35 -7.84 -4.54 -1.99
CA VAL A 35 -8.70 -5.74 -1.98
C VAL A 35 -9.81 -5.68 -0.93
N TYR A 36 -9.68 -4.81 0.05
CA TYR A 36 -10.71 -4.55 1.07
C TYR A 36 -11.78 -3.55 0.62
N GLY A 37 -11.54 -2.80 -0.46
CA GLY A 37 -12.47 -1.79 -0.98
C GLY A 37 -12.73 -0.64 -0.01
N ASN A 38 -13.99 -0.22 0.11
CA ASN A 38 -14.46 0.68 1.17
C ASN A 38 -14.87 -0.16 2.40
N PRO A 39 -13.96 -0.36 3.38
CA PRO A 39 -14.13 -1.42 4.35
C PRO A 39 -15.20 -1.07 5.39
N LEU A 40 -15.99 -2.10 5.76
CA LEU A 40 -16.96 -2.05 6.84
C LEU A 40 -16.36 -2.44 8.20
N GLU A 41 -15.16 -3.03 8.20
CA GLU A 41 -14.39 -3.39 9.39
C GLU A 41 -13.18 -2.46 9.57
N HIS A 42 -12.87 -2.12 10.84
CA HIS A 42 -11.75 -1.24 11.18
C HIS A 42 -11.15 -1.62 12.55
N PRO A 43 -9.86 -1.97 12.65
CA PRO A 43 -8.89 -2.15 11.54
C PRO A 43 -9.24 -3.35 10.65
N GLN A 44 -8.68 -3.39 9.42
CA GLN A 44 -8.89 -4.49 8.50
C GLN A 44 -8.02 -5.69 8.89
N THR A 45 -8.65 -6.83 9.13
CA THR A 45 -7.98 -8.11 9.34
C THR A 45 -7.91 -8.90 8.03
N GLU A 46 -7.01 -9.89 7.94
CA GLU A 46 -6.90 -10.73 6.76
C GLU A 46 -8.13 -11.63 6.52
N ARG A 47 -8.96 -11.82 7.54
CA ARG A 47 -10.22 -12.59 7.45
C ARG A 47 -11.38 -11.82 6.83
N TYR A 48 -11.25 -10.50 6.76
CA TYR A 48 -12.25 -9.65 6.13
C TYR A 48 -12.19 -9.78 4.61
N PHE A 49 -13.29 -10.17 3.98
CA PHE A 49 -13.35 -10.42 2.52
C PHE A 49 -13.44 -9.14 1.67
N GLY A 50 -13.67 -8.01 2.31
CA GLY A 50 -13.74 -6.72 1.63
C GLY A 50 -15.15 -6.33 1.18
N ASN A 51 -15.24 -5.05 0.78
CA ASN A 51 -16.44 -4.41 0.22
C ASN A 51 -16.01 -3.60 -1.01
N VAL A 52 -15.75 -4.30 -2.12
CA VAL A 52 -15.24 -3.74 -3.37
C VAL A 52 -16.41 -3.45 -4.32
N ASN A 53 -16.37 -2.29 -4.97
CA ASN A 53 -17.27 -1.98 -6.09
C ASN A 53 -16.72 -2.63 -7.38
N PRO A 54 -17.33 -3.71 -7.93
CA PRO A 54 -16.75 -4.43 -9.06
C PRO A 54 -16.85 -3.71 -10.41
N ILE A 55 -17.61 -2.60 -10.48
CA ILE A 55 -17.84 -1.82 -11.70
C ILE A 55 -17.40 -0.36 -11.58
N GLY A 56 -16.72 0.01 -10.49
CA GLY A 56 -16.20 1.35 -10.27
C GLY A 56 -14.99 1.68 -11.17
N ILE A 57 -14.61 2.94 -11.22
CA ILE A 57 -13.48 3.42 -12.05
C ILE A 57 -12.15 2.74 -11.65
N ARG A 58 -11.98 2.40 -10.36
CA ARG A 58 -10.77 1.75 -9.82
C ARG A 58 -10.81 0.23 -9.87
N SER A 59 -11.95 -0.38 -10.20
CA SER A 59 -12.17 -1.84 -10.11
C SER A 59 -11.19 -2.67 -10.93
N CYS A 60 -10.63 -2.11 -12.00
CA CYS A 60 -9.60 -2.79 -12.80
C CYS A 60 -8.35 -3.17 -11.99
N TYR A 61 -8.00 -2.36 -10.99
CA TYR A 61 -6.89 -2.63 -10.08
C TYR A 61 -7.34 -3.54 -8.93
N ASP A 62 -8.40 -3.17 -8.25
CA ASP A 62 -8.90 -3.86 -7.07
C ASP A 62 -9.25 -5.32 -7.39
N GLU A 63 -10.10 -5.54 -8.41
CA GLU A 63 -10.48 -6.88 -8.86
C GLU A 63 -9.32 -7.63 -9.54
N GLY A 64 -8.44 -6.93 -10.22
CA GLY A 64 -7.21 -7.53 -10.76
C GLY A 64 -6.33 -8.13 -9.67
N LYS A 65 -6.17 -7.43 -8.53
CA LYS A 65 -5.40 -7.92 -7.38
C LYS A 65 -6.14 -9.03 -6.62
N ARG A 66 -7.46 -8.94 -6.47
CA ARG A 66 -8.29 -10.01 -5.87
C ARG A 66 -8.22 -11.29 -6.71
N CYS A 67 -8.33 -11.18 -8.03
CA CYS A 67 -8.14 -12.31 -8.94
C CYS A 67 -6.74 -12.92 -8.83
N ALA A 68 -5.70 -12.09 -8.71
CA ALA A 68 -4.34 -12.57 -8.52
C ALA A 68 -4.15 -13.35 -7.21
N GLU A 69 -4.76 -12.91 -6.10
CA GLU A 69 -4.78 -13.70 -4.85
C GLU A 69 -5.46 -15.06 -5.06
N THR A 70 -6.65 -15.07 -5.70
CA THR A 70 -7.39 -16.32 -6.00
C THR A 70 -6.53 -17.28 -6.81
N LEU A 71 -5.90 -16.80 -7.89
CA LEU A 71 -5.01 -17.61 -8.72
C LEU A 71 -3.84 -18.20 -7.92
N CYS A 72 -3.21 -17.44 -7.02
CA CYS A 72 -2.15 -17.96 -6.16
C CYS A 72 -2.62 -19.16 -5.33
N PHE A 73 -3.77 -19.03 -4.68
CA PHE A 73 -4.31 -20.13 -3.86
C PHE A 73 -4.81 -21.32 -4.69
N ASP A 74 -5.34 -21.09 -5.92
CA ASP A 74 -5.76 -22.17 -6.81
C ASP A 74 -4.53 -22.94 -7.34
N TYR A 75 -3.50 -22.26 -7.78
CA TYR A 75 -2.24 -22.91 -8.18
C TYR A 75 -1.56 -23.68 -7.03
N MET A 76 -1.65 -23.17 -5.81
CA MET A 76 -1.19 -23.91 -4.63
C MET A 76 -1.99 -25.21 -4.45
N ARG A 77 -3.32 -25.16 -4.51
CA ARG A 77 -4.21 -26.33 -4.33
C ARG A 77 -4.09 -27.37 -5.43
N GLU A 78 -3.96 -26.93 -6.68
CA GLU A 78 -3.99 -27.79 -7.86
C GLU A 78 -2.60 -28.30 -8.27
N TYR A 79 -1.60 -27.43 -8.19
CA TYR A 79 -0.24 -27.72 -8.69
C TYR A 79 0.83 -27.74 -7.62
N GLY A 80 0.48 -27.53 -6.36
CA GLY A 80 1.46 -27.47 -5.26
C GLY A 80 2.38 -26.26 -5.31
N ALA A 81 1.95 -25.15 -5.94
CA ALA A 81 2.77 -23.94 -6.03
C ALA A 81 3.13 -23.41 -4.63
N ARG A 82 4.40 -23.06 -4.43
CA ARG A 82 4.91 -22.48 -3.19
C ARG A 82 4.66 -20.98 -3.23
N ILE A 83 3.60 -20.52 -2.54
CA ILE A 83 3.16 -19.13 -2.60
C ILE A 83 3.31 -18.41 -1.25
N LYS A 84 3.46 -17.10 -1.32
CA LYS A 84 3.22 -16.12 -0.26
C LYS A 84 2.32 -15.02 -0.81
N VAL A 85 1.34 -14.59 -0.05
CA VAL A 85 0.50 -13.44 -0.42
C VAL A 85 0.61 -12.39 0.69
N ILE A 86 0.98 -11.17 0.34
CA ILE A 86 1.04 -10.04 1.26
C ILE A 86 0.09 -8.93 0.78
N ARG A 87 -0.62 -8.28 1.70
CA ARG A 87 -1.48 -7.12 1.43
C ARG A 87 -0.78 -5.87 1.97
N ILE A 88 -0.24 -5.09 1.04
CA ILE A 88 0.53 -3.89 1.35
C ILE A 88 -0.43 -2.72 1.55
N PHE A 89 -0.28 -2.03 2.69
CA PHE A 89 -0.96 -0.77 2.98
C PHE A 89 -0.12 0.42 2.51
N ASN A 90 -0.65 1.65 2.63
CA ASN A 90 0.02 2.83 2.10
C ASN A 90 1.48 2.91 2.57
N THR A 91 2.38 2.93 1.60
CA THR A 91 3.82 2.97 1.82
C THR A 91 4.39 4.23 1.21
N TYR A 92 5.36 4.83 1.88
CA TYR A 92 6.06 6.03 1.44
C TYR A 92 7.55 5.94 1.77
N GLY A 93 8.35 6.79 1.14
CA GLY A 93 9.79 6.86 1.41
C GLY A 93 10.60 7.28 0.20
N PRO A 94 11.93 7.28 0.30
CA PRO A 94 12.84 7.47 -0.82
C PRO A 94 12.54 6.52 -1.99
N ASN A 95 12.91 6.94 -3.20
CA ASN A 95 12.66 6.25 -4.48
C ASN A 95 11.19 6.21 -4.93
N MET A 96 10.27 6.94 -4.27
CA MET A 96 8.98 7.25 -4.88
C MET A 96 9.17 8.14 -6.11
N SER A 97 8.32 7.97 -7.13
CA SER A 97 8.25 8.91 -8.24
C SER A 97 7.66 10.25 -7.77
N MET A 98 8.16 11.35 -8.29
CA MET A 98 7.59 12.69 -8.05
C MET A 98 6.15 12.77 -8.57
N ASP A 99 5.87 12.12 -9.69
CA ASP A 99 4.56 12.08 -10.35
C ASP A 99 3.73 10.85 -9.93
N ASP A 100 3.99 10.29 -8.76
CA ASP A 100 3.32 9.09 -8.25
C ASP A 100 1.80 9.30 -8.03
N GLY A 101 1.39 10.53 -7.72
CA GLY A 101 0.00 10.89 -7.45
C GLY A 101 -0.48 10.52 -6.05
N ARG A 102 0.36 9.92 -5.20
CA ARG A 102 0.04 9.63 -3.80
C ARG A 102 0.25 10.84 -2.90
N VAL A 103 -0.53 10.91 -1.82
CA VAL A 103 -0.61 12.10 -0.97
C VAL A 103 0.75 12.55 -0.40
N VAL A 104 1.62 11.63 0.04
CA VAL A 104 2.91 11.99 0.64
C VAL A 104 3.83 12.63 -0.40
N SER A 105 4.01 11.99 -1.57
CA SER A 105 4.83 12.55 -2.65
C SER A 105 4.26 13.88 -3.15
N ASN A 106 2.95 13.96 -3.38
CA ASN A 106 2.30 15.18 -3.83
C ASN A 106 2.55 16.37 -2.88
N PHE A 107 2.32 16.18 -1.58
CA PHE A 107 2.49 17.26 -0.61
C PHE A 107 3.94 17.74 -0.53
N ILE A 108 4.91 16.80 -0.52
CA ILE A 108 6.33 17.16 -0.46
C ILE A 108 6.74 17.88 -1.75
N VAL A 109 6.38 17.38 -2.92
CA VAL A 109 6.75 18.00 -4.21
C VAL A 109 6.11 19.37 -4.36
N GLN A 110 4.82 19.52 -4.03
CA GLN A 110 4.13 20.82 -4.03
C GLN A 110 4.83 21.82 -3.10
N ALA A 111 5.16 21.43 -1.87
CA ALA A 111 5.82 22.30 -0.91
C ALA A 111 7.23 22.69 -1.36
N LEU A 112 8.01 21.76 -1.94
CA LEU A 112 9.36 22.04 -2.45
C LEU A 112 9.35 22.98 -3.66
N ASN A 113 8.31 22.92 -4.49
CA ASN A 113 8.12 23.82 -5.64
C ASN A 113 7.51 25.17 -5.25
N GLY A 114 7.12 25.41 -3.98
CA GLY A 114 6.41 26.61 -3.56
C GLY A 114 4.95 26.67 -4.04
N GLU A 115 4.40 25.52 -4.44
CA GLU A 115 2.99 25.37 -4.86
C GLU A 115 2.09 25.15 -3.63
N ASN A 116 0.80 25.47 -3.74
CA ASN A 116 -0.16 25.18 -2.67
C ASN A 116 -0.33 23.67 -2.50
N ILE A 117 -0.38 23.22 -1.24
CA ILE A 117 -0.67 21.83 -0.90
C ILE A 117 -2.16 21.57 -1.04
N THR A 118 -2.52 20.66 -1.93
CA THR A 118 -3.91 20.37 -2.28
C THR A 118 -4.48 19.23 -1.45
N ILE A 119 -5.44 19.53 -0.56
CA ILE A 119 -6.21 18.55 0.20
C ILE A 119 -7.56 18.32 -0.47
N TYR A 120 -7.88 17.07 -0.78
CA TYR A 120 -9.20 16.67 -1.25
C TYR A 120 -10.17 16.50 -0.06
N GLY A 121 -11.36 17.10 -0.14
CA GLY A 121 -12.32 17.17 0.96
C GLY A 121 -11.87 18.12 2.06
N ASP A 122 -12.25 17.84 3.31
CA ASP A 122 -11.94 18.66 4.50
C ASP A 122 -10.64 18.24 5.20
N GLY A 123 -9.97 17.19 4.73
CA GLY A 123 -8.74 16.64 5.31
C GLY A 123 -8.93 15.81 6.58
N SER A 124 -10.17 15.54 6.98
CA SER A 124 -10.49 14.73 8.18
C SER A 124 -10.35 13.20 7.94
N GLN A 125 -10.30 12.77 6.68
CA GLN A 125 -10.09 11.36 6.34
C GLN A 125 -8.74 10.87 6.88
N THR A 126 -8.73 9.65 7.44
CA THR A 126 -7.54 9.08 8.05
C THR A 126 -6.86 8.06 7.14
N ARG A 127 -5.54 8.03 7.21
CA ARG A 127 -4.68 7.03 6.56
C ARG A 127 -3.57 6.61 7.50
N SER A 128 -3.11 5.38 7.34
CA SER A 128 -1.89 4.92 7.97
C SER A 128 -0.78 4.84 6.93
N PHE A 129 0.43 5.24 7.33
CA PHE A 129 1.57 5.36 6.44
C PHE A 129 2.74 4.52 6.95
N CYS A 130 3.20 3.56 6.16
CA CYS A 130 4.33 2.72 6.48
C CYS A 130 5.58 3.22 5.76
N TYR A 131 6.67 3.40 6.48
CA TYR A 131 7.94 3.75 5.86
C TYR A 131 8.49 2.56 5.06
N VAL A 132 9.14 2.85 3.94
CA VAL A 132 9.53 1.83 2.97
C VAL A 132 10.49 0.79 3.55
N ASP A 133 11.42 1.18 4.42
CA ASP A 133 12.39 0.24 5.01
C ASP A 133 11.71 -0.74 5.97
N ASP A 134 10.74 -0.27 6.78
CA ASP A 134 9.91 -1.15 7.61
C ASP A 134 9.13 -2.16 6.76
N LEU A 135 8.55 -1.69 5.64
CA LEU A 135 7.83 -2.57 4.74
C LEU A 135 8.74 -3.62 4.12
N VAL A 136 9.92 -3.22 3.62
CA VAL A 136 10.91 -4.13 3.01
C VAL A 136 11.36 -5.19 4.01
N GLU A 137 11.62 -4.80 5.25
CA GLU A 137 11.95 -5.75 6.32
C GLU A 137 10.81 -6.76 6.56
N GLY A 138 9.56 -6.29 6.61
CA GLY A 138 8.38 -7.14 6.70
C GLY A 138 8.26 -8.13 5.54
N ILE A 139 8.49 -7.68 4.32
CA ILE A 139 8.50 -8.50 3.09
C ILE A 139 9.55 -9.62 3.20
N VAL A 140 10.77 -9.27 3.59
CA VAL A 140 11.89 -10.23 3.72
C VAL A 140 11.57 -11.27 4.78
N ARG A 141 11.08 -10.86 5.95
CA ARG A 141 10.70 -11.78 7.03
C ARG A 141 9.56 -12.71 6.64
N VAL A 142 8.49 -12.18 6.00
CA VAL A 142 7.39 -13.05 5.52
C VAL A 142 7.87 -14.02 4.47
N MET A 143 8.75 -13.60 3.53
CA MET A 143 9.32 -14.50 2.52
C MET A 143 10.15 -15.63 3.16
N ALA A 144 10.83 -15.36 4.27
CA ALA A 144 11.65 -16.31 5.00
C ALA A 144 10.84 -17.31 5.88
N THR A 145 9.53 -17.08 6.08
CA THR A 145 8.68 -18.01 6.84
C THR A 145 8.59 -19.38 6.20
N SER A 146 8.18 -20.40 6.98
CA SER A 146 7.95 -21.75 6.47
C SER A 146 6.94 -21.77 5.32
N ASP A 147 7.00 -22.80 4.47
CA ASP A 147 6.10 -22.93 3.31
C ASP A 147 4.63 -23.12 3.72
N GLU A 148 4.34 -23.49 4.96
CA GLU A 148 3.00 -23.58 5.54
C GLU A 148 2.32 -22.19 5.71
N VAL A 149 3.09 -21.13 5.71
CA VAL A 149 2.57 -19.77 5.80
C VAL A 149 2.33 -19.23 4.40
N HIS A 150 1.10 -19.31 3.92
CA HIS A 150 0.72 -18.85 2.57
C HIS A 150 0.22 -17.41 2.55
N GLY A 151 -0.31 -16.92 3.67
CA GLY A 151 -0.98 -15.63 3.76
C GLY A 151 -2.51 -15.74 3.51
N PRO A 152 -3.21 -14.65 3.12
CA PRO A 152 -2.64 -13.31 3.01
C PRO A 152 -2.11 -12.77 4.34
N VAL A 153 -1.12 -11.86 4.29
CA VAL A 153 -0.54 -11.20 5.46
C VAL A 153 -0.57 -9.69 5.24
N ASN A 154 -1.20 -8.95 6.15
CA ASN A 154 -1.17 -7.48 6.11
C ASN A 154 0.20 -6.96 6.52
N LEU A 155 0.77 -6.09 5.69
CA LEU A 155 1.98 -5.31 6.00
C LEU A 155 1.67 -3.82 5.88
N GLY A 156 1.93 -3.07 6.94
CA GLY A 156 1.67 -1.64 7.03
C GLY A 156 1.86 -1.12 8.45
N ASN A 157 1.64 0.17 8.64
CA ASN A 157 1.70 0.80 9.96
C ASN A 157 0.26 0.99 10.49
N PRO A 158 -0.08 0.51 11.71
CA PRO A 158 -1.41 0.70 12.29
C PRO A 158 -1.67 2.10 12.86
N GLU A 159 -0.67 2.99 12.91
CA GLU A 159 -0.83 4.36 13.35
C GLU A 159 -1.56 5.18 12.29
N GLU A 160 -2.62 5.88 12.67
CA GLU A 160 -3.46 6.68 11.79
C GLU A 160 -3.18 8.17 11.95
N PHE A 161 -3.17 8.87 10.82
CA PHE A 161 -3.09 10.32 10.74
C PHE A 161 -4.18 10.86 9.83
N THR A 162 -4.71 12.02 10.13
CA THR A 162 -5.56 12.75 9.20
C THR A 162 -4.71 13.29 8.05
N ILE A 163 -5.33 13.49 6.88
CA ILE A 163 -4.64 14.11 5.74
C ILE A 163 -4.20 15.54 6.09
N LYS A 164 -4.99 16.22 6.94
CA LYS A 164 -4.63 17.55 7.43
C LYS A 164 -3.37 17.52 8.31
N GLU A 165 -3.25 16.58 9.26
CA GLU A 165 -2.04 16.43 10.09
C GLU A 165 -0.80 16.16 9.24
N LEU A 166 -0.91 15.33 8.21
CA LEU A 166 0.18 15.10 7.26
C LEU A 166 0.58 16.39 6.52
N ALA A 167 -0.38 17.16 6.03
CA ALA A 167 -0.11 18.42 5.34
C ALA A 167 0.57 19.44 6.27
N ASP A 168 0.03 19.62 7.48
CA ASP A 168 0.62 20.51 8.49
C ASP A 168 2.06 20.10 8.83
N MET A 169 2.33 18.80 8.94
CA MET A 169 3.67 18.25 9.18
C MET A 169 4.62 18.59 8.02
N VAL A 170 4.23 18.37 6.77
CA VAL A 170 5.05 18.66 5.59
C VAL A 170 5.38 20.18 5.51
N VAL A 171 4.37 21.04 5.69
CA VAL A 171 4.56 22.50 5.69
C VAL A 171 5.54 22.92 6.79
N SER A 172 5.44 22.33 7.99
CA SER A 172 6.32 22.68 9.11
C SER A 172 7.78 22.27 8.92
N MET A 173 8.05 21.28 8.04
CA MET A 173 9.39 20.72 7.80
C MET A 173 10.09 21.30 6.57
N ILE A 174 9.37 22.02 5.73
CA ILE A 174 9.87 22.64 4.50
C ILE A 174 9.77 24.16 4.66
N ASP A 175 10.88 24.88 4.43
CA ASP A 175 10.87 26.34 4.35
C ASP A 175 10.18 26.75 3.03
N THR A 176 8.88 27.07 3.11
CA THR A 176 8.03 27.32 1.96
C THR A 176 6.90 28.31 2.29
N ASP A 177 6.51 29.10 1.30
CA ASP A 177 5.32 29.96 1.36
C ASP A 177 4.02 29.22 0.99
N SER A 178 4.10 27.92 0.73
CA SER A 178 2.95 27.07 0.35
C SER A 178 1.83 27.12 1.39
N ARG A 179 0.61 27.22 0.91
CA ARG A 179 -0.60 27.21 1.76
C ARG A 179 -1.38 25.93 1.50
N ILE A 180 -2.20 25.53 2.48
CA ILE A 180 -3.13 24.41 2.29
C ILE A 180 -4.36 24.94 1.55
N GLU A 181 -4.70 24.28 0.45
CA GLU A 181 -5.88 24.53 -0.38
C GLU A 181 -6.79 23.31 -0.37
N TYR A 182 -8.08 23.53 -0.15
CA TYR A 182 -9.07 22.45 -0.12
C TYR A 182 -9.84 22.39 -1.43
N VAL A 183 -9.92 21.19 -2.01
CA VAL A 183 -10.64 20.94 -3.27
C VAL A 183 -11.67 19.84 -3.10
N GLU A 184 -12.57 19.69 -4.08
CA GLU A 184 -13.63 18.69 -4.03
C GLU A 184 -13.07 17.25 -3.97
N LEU A 185 -13.68 16.41 -3.12
CA LEU A 185 -13.27 15.01 -2.93
C LEU A 185 -13.62 14.18 -4.19
N PRO A 186 -12.68 13.40 -4.76
CA PRO A 186 -12.99 12.47 -5.83
C PRO A 186 -14.01 11.41 -5.40
N SER A 187 -14.82 10.94 -6.33
CA SER A 187 -15.68 9.78 -6.11
C SER A 187 -14.85 8.51 -5.85
N ASP A 188 -15.35 7.63 -4.97
CA ASP A 188 -14.76 6.32 -4.63
C ASP A 188 -13.45 6.34 -3.80
N ASP A 189 -13.13 7.44 -3.09
CA ASP A 189 -12.01 7.42 -2.14
C ASP A 189 -12.44 6.81 -0.79
N PRO A 190 -11.78 5.72 -0.30
CA PRO A 190 -12.14 5.09 0.97
C PRO A 190 -11.99 6.06 2.15
N VAL A 191 -12.96 6.08 3.07
CA VAL A 191 -12.95 7.01 4.21
C VAL A 191 -11.84 6.64 5.22
N ARG A 192 -11.60 5.34 5.47
CA ARG A 192 -10.64 4.85 6.48
C ARG A 192 -9.90 3.62 5.97
N ARG A 193 -8.58 3.56 6.28
CA ARG A 193 -7.77 2.38 5.95
C ARG A 193 -6.67 2.19 6.96
N ARG A 194 -6.77 1.11 7.76
CA ARG A 194 -5.83 0.78 8.83
C ARG A 194 -5.60 -0.73 8.89
N PRO A 195 -4.35 -1.23 8.80
CA PRO A 195 -4.07 -2.66 8.93
C PRO A 195 -4.22 -3.15 10.38
N ASP A 196 -4.76 -4.35 10.55
CA ASP A 196 -4.38 -5.20 11.67
C ASP A 196 -3.13 -5.96 11.23
N ILE A 197 -2.03 -5.81 11.98
CA ILE A 197 -0.74 -6.45 11.70
C ILE A 197 -0.42 -7.58 12.69
N SER A 198 -1.39 -8.01 13.49
CA SER A 198 -1.20 -9.05 14.52
C SER A 198 -0.71 -10.37 13.94
N LEU A 199 -1.15 -10.72 12.72
CA LEU A 199 -0.68 -11.91 12.01
C LEU A 199 0.79 -11.75 11.63
N ALA A 200 1.19 -10.64 11.03
CA ALA A 200 2.58 -10.38 10.65
C ALA A 200 3.50 -10.43 11.87
N ALA A 201 3.14 -9.77 12.98
CA ALA A 201 3.91 -9.82 14.22
C ALA A 201 4.10 -11.25 14.73
N ARG A 202 3.07 -12.10 14.65
CA ARG A 202 3.13 -13.48 15.13
C ARG A 202 4.01 -14.41 14.28
N ILE A 203 3.99 -14.24 12.94
CA ILE A 203 4.65 -15.18 12.00
C ILE A 203 6.02 -14.70 11.52
N ALA A 204 6.30 -13.40 11.60
CA ALA A 204 7.49 -12.75 11.07
C ALA A 204 8.41 -12.22 12.19
N ASP A 205 8.63 -13.02 13.21
CA ASP A 205 9.58 -12.77 14.31
C ASP A 205 9.35 -11.40 15.00
N GLY A 206 8.10 -11.15 15.41
CA GLY A 206 7.72 -9.92 16.11
C GLY A 206 7.72 -8.66 15.23
N TRP A 207 7.72 -8.78 13.91
CA TRP A 207 7.78 -7.64 13.02
C TRP A 207 6.69 -6.61 13.32
N LYS A 208 7.11 -5.36 13.38
CA LYS A 208 6.27 -4.16 13.46
C LYS A 208 7.02 -3.00 12.80
N PRO A 209 6.31 -2.00 12.26
CA PRO A 209 6.96 -0.78 11.80
C PRO A 209 7.58 -0.02 12.98
N GLU A 210 8.78 0.52 12.80
CA GLU A 210 9.55 1.20 13.85
C GLU A 210 9.80 2.68 13.52
N VAL A 211 9.77 3.06 12.24
CA VAL A 211 10.01 4.43 11.80
C VAL A 211 8.76 5.28 12.00
N HIS A 212 8.86 6.29 12.87
CA HIS A 212 7.79 7.28 13.06
C HIS A 212 7.56 8.12 11.82
N LEU A 213 6.31 8.57 11.60
CA LEU A 213 5.93 9.34 10.42
C LEU A 213 6.82 10.58 10.21
N SER A 214 7.10 11.34 11.26
CA SER A 214 7.94 12.54 11.20
C SER A 214 9.37 12.25 10.72
N GLU A 215 9.97 11.16 11.17
CA GLU A 215 11.30 10.73 10.74
C GLU A 215 11.28 10.31 9.26
N GLY A 216 10.33 9.46 8.89
CA GLY A 216 10.18 8.99 7.51
C GLY A 216 9.90 10.14 6.53
N ILE A 217 9.06 11.12 6.91
CA ILE A 217 8.82 12.34 6.12
C ILE A 217 10.12 13.15 5.95
N THR A 218 10.90 13.34 7.02
CA THR A 218 12.19 14.03 6.93
C THR A 218 13.11 13.37 5.91
N ASN A 219 13.26 12.05 5.97
CA ASN A 219 14.08 11.29 5.03
C ASN A 219 13.56 11.37 3.59
N THR A 220 12.24 11.35 3.42
CA THR A 220 11.60 11.46 2.11
C THR A 220 11.77 12.86 1.51
N ILE A 221 11.63 13.92 2.33
CA ILE A 221 11.90 15.32 1.91
C ILE A 221 13.35 15.46 1.45
N LYS A 222 14.31 14.92 2.22
CA LYS A 222 15.72 14.95 1.84
C LYS A 222 15.94 14.32 0.46
N TYR A 223 15.38 13.12 0.24
CA TYR A 223 15.47 12.44 -1.05
C TYR A 223 14.91 13.30 -2.20
N PHE A 224 13.72 13.89 -2.04
CA PHE A 224 13.14 14.72 -3.09
C PHE A 224 13.94 16.01 -3.34
N LYS A 225 14.54 16.62 -2.29
CA LYS A 225 15.46 17.77 -2.46
C LYS A 225 16.71 17.44 -3.29
N ASP A 226 17.19 16.21 -3.21
CA ASP A 226 18.39 15.78 -3.94
C ASP A 226 18.12 15.49 -5.43
N ILE A 227 16.86 15.32 -5.84
CA ILE A 227 16.46 14.95 -7.22
C ILE A 227 15.64 16.03 -7.95
N LEU A 228 15.17 17.08 -7.24
CA LEU A 228 14.53 18.28 -7.80
C LEU A 228 15.58 19.34 -8.13
#